data_eb09f5979776810631c5c3352fd84760
#
_entry.id   eb09f5979776810631c5c3352fd84760
#
_cell.length_a   1.000
_cell.length_b   1.000
_cell.length_c   1.000
_cell.angle_alpha   90.00
_cell.angle_beta   90.00
_cell.angle_gamma   90.00
#
_symmetry.space_group_name_H-M   'P 1'
#
loop_
_entity.id
_entity.type
_entity.pdbx_description
1 polymer ?
#
loop_
_entity_poly.entity_id
_entity_poly.type
_entity_poly.pdbx_seq_one_letter_code
_entity_poly.pdbx_strand_id
1 'polypeptide(L)'
;MNRPSILCKLAIIFVATAIFTCSPLYGQTTSDPKSAFDPSQHTVVTTDRPDGRFLSSYGVLHSMLKAIEPKCAFNPDFTEEQFVQWQQDVQRAMEEIMHHPALRPEKEPVCISSCQRDGFREERWEFYPLPLCVSTFRVLIPDNADMPLPAVMCIPGSGMTKEHLTGERPTANPHTAMALNIVRRGYIAVAVDNAASGEASDLEELAGTGYDYDTVSRMLLETGWSWLGYTSFLNRHVLEWMKCQPSIRKDRIVLSGFSLGTEPLMVLGVLDKSVYGFVYNDFLCNTLERAIVMTALDANGRRPFPNSIRHLIPRFWEYFNFPDIVASLAPRPVILTEGGLDRDFDLIRRAYELSGHPENAELYHYPKYALPESRRDIKSLPEGVNRTEYFDMVNCDSPSHYFKDELILPWLDRVFNH
;
A
#
# COMPACT_ATOMS: atom_id res chain seq x y z
N MET A 1 17.80 66.87 -32.69
CA MET A 1 16.78 67.90 -32.45
C MET A 1 15.47 67.21 -32.00
N ASN A 2 15.12 67.55 -30.78
CA ASN A 2 13.80 67.47 -30.12
C ASN A 2 12.89 66.23 -30.32
N ARG A 3 12.82 65.47 -29.23
CA ARG A 3 11.64 64.69 -28.82
C ARG A 3 10.51 65.64 -28.33
N PRO A 4 9.24 65.24 -28.41
CA PRO A 4 8.35 65.41 -27.28
C PRO A 4 7.79 64.10 -26.72
N SER A 5 7.74 64.09 -25.42
CA SER A 5 7.15 63.15 -24.52
C SER A 5 5.62 63.18 -24.62
N ILE A 6 5.00 62.00 -24.73
CA ILE A 6 3.55 61.88 -24.49
C ILE A 6 3.37 61.10 -23.19
N LEU A 7 2.93 61.80 -22.18
CA LEU A 7 2.40 61.27 -20.93
C LEU A 7 1.04 60.59 -21.25
N CYS A 8 0.96 59.29 -21.15
CA CYS A 8 -0.30 58.59 -21.14
C CYS A 8 -0.76 58.41 -19.67
N LYS A 9 -1.83 59.13 -19.32
CA LYS A 9 -2.47 58.99 -18.02
C LYS A 9 -3.22 57.67 -17.97
N LEU A 10 -2.74 56.73 -17.13
CA LEU A 10 -3.52 55.57 -16.77
C LEU A 10 -4.63 55.97 -15.80
N ALA A 11 -5.86 55.89 -16.24
CA ALA A 11 -7.02 55.93 -15.36
C ALA A 11 -7.16 54.53 -14.71
N ILE A 12 -6.92 54.47 -13.42
CA ILE A 12 -7.19 53.27 -12.61
C ILE A 12 -8.68 53.22 -12.35
N ILE A 13 -9.37 52.32 -13.05
CA ILE A 13 -10.76 51.99 -12.74
C ILE A 13 -10.74 50.99 -11.59
N PHE A 14 -11.11 51.45 -10.39
CA PHE A 14 -11.42 50.56 -9.27
C PHE A 14 -12.74 49.84 -9.58
N VAL A 15 -12.66 48.57 -9.99
CA VAL A 15 -13.79 47.67 -9.95
C VAL A 15 -13.89 47.15 -8.52
N ALA A 16 -14.83 47.68 -7.76
CA ALA A 16 -15.16 47.13 -6.44
C ALA A 16 -15.84 45.77 -6.65
N THR A 17 -15.08 44.71 -6.54
CA THR A 17 -15.61 43.35 -6.45
C THR A 17 -16.25 43.21 -5.08
N ALA A 18 -17.56 43.25 -5.00
CA ALA A 18 -18.30 42.90 -3.79
C ALA A 18 -18.09 41.41 -3.54
N ILE A 19 -17.17 41.10 -2.65
CA ILE A 19 -17.01 39.74 -2.09
C ILE A 19 -18.23 39.51 -1.19
N PHE A 20 -19.23 38.80 -1.69
CA PHE A 20 -20.25 38.19 -0.86
C PHE A 20 -19.57 37.14 0.01
N THR A 21 -19.12 37.55 1.19
CA THR A 21 -18.81 36.64 2.27
C THR A 21 -20.15 36.09 2.77
N CYS A 22 -20.51 34.91 2.26
CA CYS A 22 -21.53 34.09 2.89
C CYS A 22 -20.93 33.58 4.20
N SER A 23 -20.96 34.39 5.25
CA SER A 23 -20.75 33.87 6.61
C SER A 23 -21.96 33.02 6.95
N PRO A 24 -21.78 31.74 7.29
CA PRO A 24 -22.91 31.00 7.83
C PRO A 24 -23.31 31.67 9.16
N LEU A 25 -24.52 32.19 9.20
CA LEU A 25 -25.18 32.56 10.44
C LEU A 25 -25.39 31.28 11.26
N TYR A 26 -24.32 30.81 11.93
CA TYR A 26 -24.51 29.94 13.08
C TYR A 26 -25.05 30.81 14.19
N GLY A 27 -26.34 30.69 14.47
CA GLY A 27 -26.95 31.27 15.64
C GLY A 27 -26.12 30.83 16.86
N GLN A 28 -25.58 31.80 17.56
CA GLN A 28 -25.08 31.59 18.93
C GLN A 28 -26.29 31.23 19.79
N THR A 29 -26.62 29.95 19.86
CA THR A 29 -27.38 29.44 20.97
C THR A 29 -26.43 29.44 22.15
N THR A 30 -26.72 30.26 23.17
CA THR A 30 -26.16 30.12 24.50
C THR A 30 -26.49 28.73 24.98
N SER A 31 -25.64 27.75 24.68
CA SER A 31 -25.77 26.40 25.19
C SER A 31 -25.26 26.41 26.63
N ASP A 32 -26.05 25.89 27.53
CA ASP A 32 -25.56 25.32 28.80
C ASP A 32 -24.25 24.54 28.57
N PRO A 33 -23.29 24.53 29.52
CA PRO A 33 -22.09 23.75 29.38
C PRO A 33 -22.49 22.31 29.07
N LYS A 34 -22.46 21.95 27.78
CA LYS A 34 -22.65 20.55 27.36
C LYS A 34 -21.69 19.74 28.19
N SER A 35 -22.16 18.74 28.89
CA SER A 35 -21.30 17.73 29.50
C SER A 35 -20.23 17.40 28.50
N ALA A 36 -18.96 17.43 28.90
CA ALA A 36 -17.84 17.19 28.01
C ALA A 36 -18.13 15.91 27.21
N PHE A 37 -18.08 15.99 25.87
CA PHE A 37 -18.32 14.85 25.00
C PHE A 37 -17.33 13.75 25.36
N ASP A 38 -17.84 12.59 25.75
CA ASP A 38 -17.04 11.41 26.07
C ASP A 38 -17.16 10.38 24.92
N PRO A 39 -16.15 10.25 24.06
CA PRO A 39 -16.20 9.31 22.96
C PRO A 39 -16.29 7.85 23.41
N SER A 40 -15.88 7.51 24.65
CA SER A 40 -15.95 6.14 25.18
C SER A 40 -17.39 5.65 25.34
N GLN A 41 -18.35 6.56 25.47
CA GLN A 41 -19.78 6.27 25.54
C GLN A 41 -20.42 5.97 24.16
N HIS A 42 -19.66 6.16 23.06
CA HIS A 42 -20.14 6.04 21.69
C HIS A 42 -19.31 5.06 20.87
N THR A 43 -18.70 4.09 21.51
CA THR A 43 -17.84 3.09 20.84
C THR A 43 -18.65 2.04 20.06
N VAL A 44 -19.90 1.82 20.45
CA VAL A 44 -20.82 0.90 19.76
C VAL A 44 -21.85 1.70 18.97
N VAL A 45 -22.06 1.30 17.72
CA VAL A 45 -23.03 1.95 16.82
C VAL A 45 -24.40 1.34 17.07
N THR A 46 -25.27 2.10 17.75
CA THR A 46 -26.63 1.67 18.14
C THR A 46 -27.70 2.58 17.56
N THR A 47 -28.95 2.15 17.63
CA THR A 47 -30.12 2.93 17.28
C THR A 47 -31.17 2.83 18.38
N ASP A 48 -31.84 3.95 18.68
CA ASP A 48 -32.94 4.02 19.62
C ASP A 48 -34.30 3.61 19.02
N ARG A 49 -34.33 3.27 17.73
CA ARG A 49 -35.55 2.88 17.04
C ARG A 49 -35.97 1.46 17.41
N PRO A 50 -37.24 1.22 17.73
CA PRO A 50 -37.73 -0.12 18.09
C PRO A 50 -37.62 -1.14 16.95
N ASP A 51 -37.56 -0.68 15.69
CA ASP A 51 -37.42 -1.53 14.51
C ASP A 51 -35.95 -1.83 14.15
N GLY A 52 -34.98 -1.37 14.95
CA GLY A 52 -33.56 -1.59 14.75
C GLY A 52 -32.93 -0.83 13.57
N ARG A 53 -33.69 0.03 12.88
CA ARG A 53 -33.22 0.76 11.70
C ARG A 53 -32.51 2.05 12.11
N PHE A 54 -31.52 2.44 11.32
CA PHE A 54 -30.77 3.68 11.48
C PHE A 54 -31.34 4.80 10.62
N LEU A 55 -31.45 6.00 11.17
CA LEU A 55 -31.67 7.23 10.41
C LEU A 55 -30.36 7.81 9.89
N SER A 56 -29.26 7.66 10.66
CA SER A 56 -27.96 8.19 10.27
C SER A 56 -27.34 7.38 9.13
N SER A 57 -26.81 8.04 8.11
CA SER A 57 -26.07 7.37 7.05
C SER A 57 -24.89 6.56 7.56
N TYR A 58 -24.21 7.06 8.61
CA TYR A 58 -23.12 6.33 9.24
C TYR A 58 -23.59 5.00 9.83
N GLY A 59 -24.68 4.99 10.59
CA GLY A 59 -25.24 3.77 11.19
C GLY A 59 -25.66 2.74 10.14
N VAL A 60 -26.31 3.21 9.05
CA VAL A 60 -26.67 2.34 7.91
C VAL A 60 -25.43 1.73 7.28
N LEU A 61 -24.44 2.56 6.88
CA LEU A 61 -23.24 2.09 6.20
C LEU A 61 -22.38 1.21 7.09
N HIS A 62 -22.25 1.54 8.39
CA HIS A 62 -21.55 0.71 9.36
C HIS A 62 -22.17 -0.68 9.46
N SER A 63 -23.51 -0.76 9.54
CA SER A 63 -24.24 -2.04 9.57
C SER A 63 -24.06 -2.83 8.27
N MET A 64 -24.10 -2.15 7.12
CA MET A 64 -23.83 -2.79 5.83
C MET A 64 -22.41 -3.35 5.75
N LEU A 65 -21.40 -2.58 6.19
CA LEU A 65 -20.00 -3.04 6.21
C LEU A 65 -19.83 -4.26 7.10
N LYS A 66 -20.44 -4.29 8.28
CA LYS A 66 -20.39 -5.44 9.21
C LYS A 66 -21.08 -6.69 8.63
N ALA A 67 -22.01 -6.54 7.71
CA ALA A 67 -22.75 -7.63 7.08
C ALA A 67 -22.11 -8.11 5.75
N ILE A 68 -20.98 -7.53 5.34
CA ILE A 68 -20.29 -7.98 4.12
C ILE A 68 -19.69 -9.36 4.36
N GLU A 69 -20.06 -10.29 3.48
CA GLU A 69 -19.42 -11.60 3.30
C GLU A 69 -18.64 -11.55 1.99
N PRO A 70 -17.30 -11.52 2.00
CA PRO A 70 -16.51 -11.40 0.78
C PRO A 70 -16.70 -12.62 -0.12
N LYS A 71 -16.98 -12.40 -1.41
CA LYS A 71 -17.25 -13.45 -2.40
C LYS A 71 -16.07 -14.39 -2.64
N CYS A 72 -14.86 -13.90 -2.42
CA CYS A 72 -13.61 -14.62 -2.55
C CYS A 72 -12.91 -14.78 -1.18
N ALA A 73 -13.65 -14.80 -0.07
CA ALA A 73 -13.09 -15.21 1.21
C ALA A 73 -12.53 -16.65 1.10
N PHE A 74 -11.34 -16.85 1.66
CA PHE A 74 -10.73 -18.17 1.67
C PHE A 74 -11.49 -19.10 2.63
N ASN A 75 -11.88 -20.28 2.15
CA ASN A 75 -12.48 -21.32 2.99
C ASN A 75 -11.43 -22.41 3.28
N PRO A 76 -11.05 -22.62 4.56
CA PRO A 76 -10.05 -23.64 4.94
C PRO A 76 -10.49 -25.08 4.62
N ASP A 77 -11.79 -25.31 4.37
CA ASP A 77 -12.35 -26.62 4.04
C ASP A 77 -12.36 -26.92 2.53
N PHE A 78 -11.79 -26.07 1.68
CA PHE A 78 -11.66 -26.34 0.25
C PHE A 78 -10.91 -27.64 -0.02
N THR A 79 -11.35 -28.36 -1.06
CA THR A 79 -10.49 -29.38 -1.71
C THR A 79 -9.39 -28.69 -2.53
N GLU A 80 -8.38 -29.43 -2.97
CA GLU A 80 -7.31 -28.89 -3.85
C GLU A 80 -7.89 -28.28 -5.14
N GLU A 81 -8.90 -28.91 -5.76
CA GLU A 81 -9.54 -28.40 -6.95
C GLU A 81 -10.34 -27.12 -6.68
N GLN A 82 -11.04 -27.06 -5.55
CA GLN A 82 -11.76 -25.86 -5.12
C GLN A 82 -10.79 -24.72 -4.81
N PHE A 83 -9.62 -25.02 -4.22
CA PHE A 83 -8.59 -24.06 -3.95
C PHE A 83 -8.04 -23.45 -5.25
N VAL A 84 -7.71 -24.27 -6.25
CA VAL A 84 -7.25 -23.78 -7.56
C VAL A 84 -8.32 -22.90 -8.22
N GLN A 85 -9.59 -23.31 -8.16
CA GLN A 85 -10.70 -22.52 -8.71
C GLN A 85 -10.84 -21.18 -7.99
N TRP A 86 -10.75 -21.18 -6.65
CA TRP A 86 -10.79 -19.98 -5.83
C TRP A 86 -9.65 -19.00 -6.16
N GLN A 87 -8.42 -19.49 -6.38
CA GLN A 87 -7.31 -18.63 -6.82
C GLN A 87 -7.61 -17.93 -8.15
N GLN A 88 -8.30 -18.61 -9.07
CA GLN A 88 -8.72 -18.00 -10.33
C GLN A 88 -9.82 -16.94 -10.12
N ASP A 89 -10.73 -17.18 -9.16
CA ASP A 89 -11.77 -16.24 -8.80
C ASP A 89 -11.20 -14.99 -8.16
N VAL A 90 -10.21 -15.13 -7.27
CA VAL A 90 -9.43 -14.00 -6.69
C VAL A 90 -8.74 -13.22 -7.80
N GLN A 91 -8.10 -13.90 -8.76
CA GLN A 91 -7.43 -13.22 -9.88
C GLN A 91 -8.43 -12.43 -10.72
N ARG A 92 -9.57 -13.01 -11.11
CA ARG A 92 -10.61 -12.31 -11.90
C ARG A 92 -11.16 -11.09 -11.15
N ALA A 93 -11.42 -11.23 -9.84
CA ALA A 93 -11.88 -10.14 -9.02
C ALA A 93 -10.83 -9.01 -8.94
N MET A 94 -9.55 -9.37 -8.79
CA MET A 94 -8.45 -8.40 -8.77
C MET A 94 -8.32 -7.65 -10.11
N GLU A 95 -8.40 -8.37 -11.24
CA GLU A 95 -8.42 -7.77 -12.58
C GLU A 95 -9.58 -6.76 -12.73
N GLU A 96 -10.78 -7.13 -12.25
CA GLU A 96 -11.97 -6.28 -12.31
C GLU A 96 -11.79 -4.98 -11.51
N ILE A 97 -11.36 -5.07 -10.24
CA ILE A 97 -11.30 -3.89 -9.35
C ILE A 97 -10.08 -3.01 -9.58
N MET A 98 -8.97 -3.55 -10.05
CA MET A 98 -7.77 -2.76 -10.38
C MET A 98 -7.90 -2.05 -11.72
N HIS A 99 -8.69 -2.59 -12.63
CA HIS A 99 -9.05 -1.98 -13.90
C HIS A 99 -7.83 -1.54 -14.72
N HIS A 100 -6.78 -2.38 -14.76
CA HIS A 100 -5.57 -2.06 -15.49
C HIS A 100 -5.86 -1.98 -16.99
N PRO A 101 -5.46 -0.90 -17.67
CA PRO A 101 -5.45 -0.88 -19.12
C PRO A 101 -4.45 -1.89 -19.67
N ALA A 102 -4.57 -2.22 -20.94
CA ALA A 102 -3.57 -3.05 -21.61
C ALA A 102 -2.19 -2.37 -21.55
N LEU A 103 -1.14 -3.13 -21.23
CA LEU A 103 0.22 -2.65 -21.25
C LEU A 103 0.61 -2.28 -22.71
N ARG A 104 0.64 -1.00 -23.00
CA ARG A 104 1.03 -0.45 -24.31
C ARG A 104 1.92 0.75 -24.07
N PRO A 105 3.20 0.52 -23.71
CA PRO A 105 4.14 1.63 -23.50
C PRO A 105 4.27 2.45 -24.78
N GLU A 106 4.38 3.75 -24.63
CA GLU A 106 4.52 4.67 -25.76
C GLU A 106 5.85 4.45 -26.48
N LYS A 107 6.88 4.13 -25.72
CA LYS A 107 8.22 3.74 -26.21
C LYS A 107 8.92 2.84 -25.19
N GLU A 108 10.01 2.22 -25.64
CA GLU A 108 10.85 1.38 -24.79
C GLU A 108 11.47 2.19 -23.64
N PRO A 109 11.66 1.56 -22.44
CA PRO A 109 12.38 2.17 -21.34
C PRO A 109 13.82 2.57 -21.73
N VAL A 110 14.28 3.70 -21.20
CA VAL A 110 15.59 4.28 -21.52
C VAL A 110 16.43 4.42 -20.26
N CYS A 111 17.68 3.92 -20.30
CA CYS A 111 18.68 4.21 -19.27
C CYS A 111 19.17 5.65 -19.42
N ILE A 112 18.86 6.48 -18.43
CA ILE A 112 19.20 7.93 -18.44
C ILE A 112 20.61 8.16 -17.93
N SER A 113 21.01 7.41 -16.91
CA SER A 113 22.34 7.51 -16.33
C SER A 113 22.77 6.20 -15.70
N SER A 114 24.09 6.01 -15.64
CA SER A 114 24.71 4.89 -14.96
C SER A 114 25.91 5.41 -14.18
N CYS A 115 26.04 5.05 -12.92
CA CYS A 115 27.18 5.42 -12.11
C CYS A 115 27.69 4.23 -11.29
N GLN A 116 29.02 4.18 -11.12
CA GLN A 116 29.66 3.19 -10.28
C GLN A 116 29.57 3.63 -8.82
N ARG A 117 29.15 2.71 -7.95
CA ARG A 117 29.12 2.84 -6.50
C ARG A 117 30.10 1.84 -5.87
N ASP A 118 30.20 1.84 -4.55
CA ASP A 118 31.01 0.89 -3.83
C ASP A 118 30.37 -0.51 -3.85
N GLY A 119 30.92 -1.41 -4.69
CA GLY A 119 30.49 -2.79 -4.85
C GLY A 119 29.31 -3.04 -5.80
N PHE A 120 28.78 -2.00 -6.47
CA PHE A 120 27.69 -2.15 -7.43
C PHE A 120 27.61 -1.00 -8.43
N ARG A 121 26.95 -1.23 -9.55
CA ARG A 121 26.56 -0.19 -10.52
C ARG A 121 25.11 0.20 -10.29
N GLU A 122 24.83 1.49 -10.22
CA GLU A 122 23.48 2.05 -10.13
C GLU A 122 23.09 2.66 -11.48
N GLU A 123 21.91 2.30 -11.97
CA GLU A 123 21.33 2.83 -13.19
C GLU A 123 19.99 3.51 -12.89
N ARG A 124 19.76 4.66 -13.53
CA ARG A 124 18.47 5.35 -13.53
C ARG A 124 17.80 5.14 -14.89
N TRP A 125 16.55 4.70 -14.83
CA TRP A 125 15.73 4.40 -16.00
C TRP A 125 14.46 5.22 -16.02
N GLU A 126 14.02 5.59 -17.24
CA GLU A 126 12.69 6.13 -17.51
C GLU A 126 11.86 5.11 -18.29
N PHE A 127 10.56 5.09 -18.02
CA PHE A 127 9.57 4.35 -18.80
C PHE A 127 8.32 5.21 -19.05
N TYR A 128 7.51 4.81 -20.04
CA TYR A 128 6.47 5.66 -20.63
C TYR A 128 5.14 4.89 -20.66
N PRO A 129 4.46 4.71 -19.49
CA PRO A 129 3.33 3.80 -19.35
C PRO A 129 2.04 4.30 -19.99
N LEU A 130 1.87 5.62 -20.13
CA LEU A 130 0.69 6.28 -20.68
C LEU A 130 1.12 7.48 -21.52
N PRO A 131 0.28 7.97 -22.45
CA PRO A 131 0.53 9.21 -23.15
C PRO A 131 0.82 10.36 -22.18
N LEU A 132 1.86 11.13 -22.45
CA LEU A 132 2.34 12.25 -21.62
C LEU A 132 2.85 11.86 -20.22
N CYS A 133 2.96 10.57 -19.91
CA CYS A 133 3.46 10.08 -18.64
C CYS A 133 4.90 9.60 -18.77
N VAL A 134 5.77 10.09 -17.91
CA VAL A 134 7.11 9.56 -17.65
C VAL A 134 7.14 9.09 -16.20
N SER A 135 7.68 7.91 -15.96
CA SER A 135 7.97 7.41 -14.63
C SER A 135 9.38 6.84 -14.59
N THR A 136 9.97 6.76 -13.40
CA THR A 136 11.37 6.39 -13.22
C THR A 136 11.52 5.25 -12.22
N PHE A 137 12.62 4.48 -12.38
CA PHE A 137 13.06 3.47 -11.43
C PHE A 137 14.58 3.41 -11.38
N ARG A 138 15.13 2.79 -10.33
CA ARG A 138 16.56 2.57 -10.15
C ARG A 138 16.86 1.08 -10.21
N VAL A 139 17.99 0.75 -10.82
CA VAL A 139 18.51 -0.62 -10.89
C VAL A 139 19.89 -0.65 -10.27
N LEU A 140 20.05 -1.48 -9.25
CA LEU A 140 21.33 -1.70 -8.58
C LEU A 140 21.83 -3.10 -8.97
N ILE A 141 23.00 -3.17 -9.58
CA ILE A 141 23.59 -4.38 -10.15
C ILE A 141 24.91 -4.65 -9.44
N PRO A 142 25.07 -5.78 -8.75
CA PRO A 142 26.31 -6.09 -8.01
C PRO A 142 27.49 -6.25 -8.98
N ASP A 143 28.68 -5.81 -8.52
CA ASP A 143 29.90 -5.97 -9.28
C ASP A 143 30.38 -7.43 -9.28
N ASN A 144 31.12 -7.80 -10.33
CA ASN A 144 31.82 -9.08 -10.46
C ASN A 144 30.95 -10.33 -10.24
N ALA A 145 29.66 -10.26 -10.53
CA ALA A 145 28.75 -11.38 -10.45
C ALA A 145 28.53 -12.05 -11.82
N ASP A 146 28.39 -13.38 -11.79
CA ASP A 146 28.05 -14.16 -12.97
C ASP A 146 26.57 -13.97 -13.35
N MET A 147 26.31 -13.33 -14.47
CA MET A 147 24.96 -13.08 -14.98
C MET A 147 24.40 -14.29 -15.74
N PRO A 148 23.07 -14.53 -15.74
CA PRO A 148 22.02 -13.73 -15.10
C PRO A 148 21.83 -14.01 -13.61
N LEU A 149 21.42 -12.99 -12.85
CA LEU A 149 21.17 -13.06 -11.42
C LEU A 149 19.68 -13.06 -11.06
N PRO A 150 19.29 -13.62 -9.88
CA PRO A 150 18.01 -13.32 -9.27
C PRO A 150 17.83 -11.83 -9.01
N ALA A 151 16.58 -11.37 -9.03
CA ALA A 151 16.27 -9.95 -8.85
C ALA A 151 15.11 -9.72 -7.87
N VAL A 152 15.18 -8.60 -7.17
CA VAL A 152 14.13 -8.17 -6.24
C VAL A 152 13.61 -6.80 -6.66
N MET A 153 12.30 -6.71 -6.92
CA MET A 153 11.62 -5.41 -7.03
C MET A 153 11.32 -4.89 -5.64
N CYS A 154 11.81 -3.71 -5.31
CA CYS A 154 11.69 -3.06 -4.02
C CYS A 154 10.65 -1.94 -4.07
N ILE A 155 9.54 -2.09 -3.32
CA ILE A 155 8.40 -1.18 -3.32
C ILE A 155 8.35 -0.46 -1.97
N PRO A 156 8.41 0.90 -1.95
CA PRO A 156 8.58 1.66 -0.72
C PRO A 156 7.31 1.74 0.14
N GLY A 157 7.52 2.03 1.42
CA GLY A 157 6.46 2.39 2.34
C GLY A 157 5.92 3.82 2.13
N SER A 158 4.93 4.19 2.93
CA SER A 158 4.33 5.51 2.91
C SER A 158 5.36 6.61 3.23
N GLY A 159 5.41 7.66 2.42
CA GLY A 159 6.37 8.77 2.57
C GLY A 159 7.81 8.42 2.20
N MET A 160 8.06 7.24 1.69
CA MET A 160 9.36 6.82 1.17
C MET A 160 9.39 6.84 -0.35
N THR A 161 10.60 6.94 -0.91
CA THR A 161 10.84 6.94 -2.35
C THR A 161 11.95 5.96 -2.69
N LYS A 162 12.15 5.69 -3.98
CA LYS A 162 13.26 4.85 -4.46
C LYS A 162 14.64 5.34 -4.01
N GLU A 163 14.81 6.66 -3.82
CA GLU A 163 16.06 7.25 -3.30
C GLU A 163 16.34 6.84 -1.85
N HIS A 164 15.30 6.64 -1.04
CA HIS A 164 15.46 6.05 0.30
C HIS A 164 15.87 4.58 0.20
N LEU A 165 15.25 3.82 -0.71
CA LEU A 165 15.54 2.40 -0.90
C LEU A 165 16.96 2.14 -1.40
N THR A 166 17.51 3.04 -2.23
CA THR A 166 18.90 2.95 -2.73
C THR A 166 19.94 3.53 -1.78
N GLY A 167 19.50 4.19 -0.69
CA GLY A 167 20.39 4.88 0.26
C GLY A 167 20.91 6.23 -0.24
N GLU A 168 20.43 6.74 -1.37
CA GLU A 168 20.75 8.09 -1.86
C GLU A 168 20.19 9.17 -0.91
N ARG A 169 19.00 8.93 -0.34
CA ARG A 169 18.43 9.70 0.77
C ARG A 169 18.49 8.88 2.05
N PRO A 170 19.55 9.00 2.84
CA PRO A 170 19.65 8.25 4.08
C PRO A 170 18.63 8.73 5.11
N THR A 171 18.08 7.80 5.88
CA THR A 171 17.26 8.08 7.05
C THR A 171 18.02 7.70 8.32
N ALA A 172 17.46 8.04 9.48
CA ALA A 172 18.03 7.63 10.76
C ALA A 172 18.03 6.10 10.95
N ASN A 173 17.15 5.38 10.22
CA ASN A 173 17.07 3.93 10.26
C ASN A 173 17.75 3.33 9.01
N PRO A 174 18.90 2.62 9.16
CA PRO A 174 19.63 2.03 8.04
C PRO A 174 18.85 0.93 7.30
N HIS A 175 17.88 0.28 7.94
CA HIS A 175 17.01 -0.72 7.31
C HIS A 175 16.11 -0.14 6.22
N THR A 176 15.94 1.19 6.16
CA THR A 176 15.18 1.87 5.11
C THR A 176 15.75 1.62 3.71
N ALA A 177 17.06 1.43 3.60
CA ALA A 177 17.78 1.24 2.34
C ALA A 177 17.67 -0.21 1.81
N MET A 178 16.45 -0.72 1.70
CA MET A 178 16.13 -2.09 1.31
C MET A 178 16.85 -2.54 0.03
N ALA A 179 16.81 -1.74 -1.05
CA ALA A 179 17.46 -2.09 -2.31
C ALA A 179 18.99 -2.12 -2.19
N LEU A 180 19.57 -1.19 -1.42
CA LEU A 180 21.00 -1.17 -1.13
C LEU A 180 21.44 -2.42 -0.36
N ASN A 181 20.66 -2.86 0.62
CA ASN A 181 20.97 -4.03 1.42
C ASN A 181 20.88 -5.32 0.57
N ILE A 182 19.90 -5.38 -0.35
CA ILE A 182 19.74 -6.50 -1.29
C ILE A 182 20.89 -6.57 -2.31
N VAL A 183 21.29 -5.45 -2.92
CA VAL A 183 22.42 -5.48 -3.89
C VAL A 183 23.74 -5.84 -3.23
N ARG A 184 23.97 -5.39 -2.01
CA ARG A 184 25.15 -5.79 -1.22
C ARG A 184 25.17 -7.27 -0.85
N ARG A 185 24.00 -7.93 -0.88
CA ARG A 185 23.89 -9.38 -0.72
C ARG A 185 24.21 -10.16 -2.00
N GLY A 186 24.36 -9.46 -3.14
CA GLY A 186 24.72 -10.07 -4.43
C GLY A 186 23.55 -10.29 -5.38
N TYR A 187 22.39 -9.70 -5.13
CA TYR A 187 21.20 -9.78 -5.99
C TYR A 187 20.96 -8.46 -6.71
N ILE A 188 20.34 -8.51 -7.90
CA ILE A 188 19.88 -7.28 -8.57
C ILE A 188 18.70 -6.73 -7.76
N ALA A 189 18.76 -5.43 -7.44
CA ALA A 189 17.64 -4.73 -6.81
C ALA A 189 17.07 -3.67 -7.75
N VAL A 190 15.74 -3.65 -7.90
CA VAL A 190 15.02 -2.69 -8.72
C VAL A 190 14.10 -1.88 -7.82
N ALA A 191 14.45 -0.62 -7.58
CA ALA A 191 13.69 0.26 -6.70
C ALA A 191 12.73 1.14 -7.51
N VAL A 192 11.45 1.10 -7.12
CA VAL A 192 10.36 1.87 -7.73
C VAL A 192 9.80 2.90 -6.76
N ASP A 193 9.03 3.87 -7.27
CA ASP A 193 8.19 4.74 -6.46
C ASP A 193 6.75 4.22 -6.43
N ASN A 194 6.02 4.63 -5.40
CA ASN A 194 4.57 4.62 -5.42
C ASN A 194 4.05 5.86 -6.14
N ALA A 195 2.88 5.77 -6.76
CA ALA A 195 2.24 6.90 -7.40
C ALA A 195 2.06 8.08 -6.44
N ALA A 196 2.19 9.30 -6.94
CA ALA A 196 2.13 10.55 -6.17
C ALA A 196 3.18 10.64 -5.03
N SER A 197 4.36 10.02 -5.23
CA SER A 197 5.47 10.04 -4.27
C SER A 197 6.79 10.25 -5.00
N GLY A 198 7.76 10.88 -4.36
CA GLY A 198 9.07 11.19 -4.94
C GLY A 198 8.97 12.01 -6.22
N GLU A 199 9.65 11.58 -7.27
CA GLU A 199 9.61 12.24 -8.59
C GLU A 199 8.22 12.18 -9.26
N ALA A 200 7.30 11.32 -8.77
CA ALA A 200 5.91 11.27 -9.22
C ALA A 200 5.00 12.26 -8.46
N SER A 201 5.56 13.13 -7.62
CA SER A 201 4.89 14.26 -6.96
C SER A 201 5.61 15.56 -7.30
N ASP A 202 4.88 16.57 -7.74
CA ASP A 202 5.41 17.91 -7.96
C ASP A 202 5.48 18.75 -6.68
N LEU A 203 4.91 18.27 -5.56
CA LEU A 203 4.84 19.02 -4.32
C LEU A 203 6.18 19.16 -3.60
N GLU A 204 7.16 18.31 -3.85
CA GLU A 204 8.48 18.46 -3.21
C GLU A 204 9.14 19.79 -3.61
N GLU A 205 9.03 20.16 -4.87
CA GLU A 205 9.56 21.44 -5.37
C GLU A 205 8.66 22.63 -5.00
N LEU A 206 7.34 22.44 -4.93
CA LEU A 206 6.37 23.50 -4.73
C LEU A 206 6.11 23.78 -3.24
N ALA A 207 6.04 22.75 -2.40
CA ALA A 207 5.58 22.84 -1.02
C ALA A 207 6.47 22.11 0.00
N GLY A 208 7.61 21.53 -0.44
CA GLY A 208 8.54 20.81 0.41
C GLY A 208 8.02 19.47 0.93
N THR A 209 6.99 18.90 0.33
CA THR A 209 6.45 17.58 0.65
C THR A 209 6.61 16.62 -0.53
N GLY A 210 7.14 15.43 -0.27
CA GLY A 210 7.43 14.43 -1.30
C GLY A 210 6.25 13.53 -1.69
N TYR A 211 4.99 13.87 -1.34
CA TYR A 211 3.83 13.05 -1.72
C TYR A 211 2.52 13.86 -1.75
N ASP A 212 1.60 13.45 -2.64
CA ASP A 212 0.25 14.02 -2.81
C ASP A 212 -0.80 12.90 -3.00
N TYR A 213 -0.88 12.01 -2.04
CA TYR A 213 -1.76 10.84 -2.15
C TYR A 213 -3.25 11.20 -2.23
N ASP A 214 -3.70 12.21 -1.49
CA ASP A 214 -5.13 12.49 -1.37
C ASP A 214 -5.69 13.16 -2.62
N THR A 215 -4.96 14.12 -3.19
CA THR A 215 -5.39 14.80 -4.42
C THR A 215 -5.40 13.83 -5.60
N VAL A 216 -4.30 13.10 -5.79
CA VAL A 216 -4.18 12.14 -6.90
C VAL A 216 -5.21 11.02 -6.77
N SER A 217 -5.45 10.50 -5.56
CA SER A 217 -6.47 9.47 -5.34
C SER A 217 -7.88 9.97 -5.67
N ARG A 218 -8.23 11.23 -5.31
CA ARG A 218 -9.52 11.84 -5.69
C ARG A 218 -9.68 11.92 -7.20
N MET A 219 -8.65 12.40 -7.90
CA MET A 219 -8.68 12.49 -9.36
C MET A 219 -8.83 11.11 -10.01
N LEU A 220 -8.15 10.09 -9.50
CA LEU A 220 -8.28 8.73 -10.00
C LEU A 220 -9.68 8.16 -9.76
N LEU A 221 -10.28 8.36 -8.58
CA LEU A 221 -11.63 7.90 -8.28
C LEU A 221 -12.67 8.55 -9.20
N GLU A 222 -12.50 9.84 -9.57
CA GLU A 222 -13.37 10.53 -10.54
C GLU A 222 -13.29 9.89 -11.95
N THR A 223 -12.20 9.23 -12.28
CA THR A 223 -12.03 8.50 -13.54
C THR A 223 -12.40 7.02 -13.46
N GLY A 224 -12.90 6.57 -12.30
CA GLY A 224 -13.24 5.17 -12.06
C GLY A 224 -12.03 4.27 -11.74
N TRP A 225 -10.87 4.86 -11.42
CA TRP A 225 -9.66 4.15 -11.07
C TRP A 225 -9.31 4.36 -9.60
N SER A 226 -8.56 3.47 -8.97
CA SER A 226 -8.04 3.66 -7.62
C SER A 226 -6.54 3.99 -7.64
N TRP A 227 -6.05 4.60 -6.55
CA TRP A 227 -4.61 4.83 -6.40
C TRP A 227 -3.81 3.51 -6.43
N LEU A 228 -4.34 2.44 -5.80
CA LEU A 228 -3.70 1.13 -5.83
C LEU A 228 -3.69 0.53 -7.24
N GLY A 229 -4.79 0.69 -7.99
CA GLY A 229 -4.85 0.29 -9.40
C GLY A 229 -3.81 1.01 -10.24
N TYR A 230 -3.69 2.32 -10.07
CA TYR A 230 -2.71 3.12 -10.82
C TYR A 230 -1.26 2.78 -10.44
N THR A 231 -0.94 2.76 -9.15
CA THR A 231 0.43 2.42 -8.67
C THR A 231 0.86 1.02 -9.12
N SER A 232 -0.02 0.01 -8.97
CA SER A 232 0.30 -1.35 -9.39
C SER A 232 0.41 -1.48 -10.92
N PHE A 233 -0.34 -0.68 -11.69
CA PHE A 233 -0.18 -0.60 -13.14
C PHE A 233 1.21 -0.06 -13.53
N LEU A 234 1.69 1.00 -12.89
CA LEU A 234 3.05 1.53 -13.12
C LEU A 234 4.12 0.47 -12.78
N ASN A 235 4.00 -0.15 -11.62
CA ASN A 235 4.95 -1.18 -11.18
C ASN A 235 4.92 -2.42 -12.09
N ARG A 236 3.77 -2.75 -12.70
CA ARG A 236 3.66 -3.84 -13.67
C ARG A 236 4.51 -3.59 -14.92
N HIS A 237 4.61 -2.34 -15.40
CA HIS A 237 5.52 -2.00 -16.49
C HIS A 237 6.99 -2.27 -16.14
N VAL A 238 7.41 -1.95 -14.93
CA VAL A 238 8.77 -2.24 -14.46
C VAL A 238 8.99 -3.75 -14.33
N LEU A 239 7.99 -4.50 -13.83
CA LEU A 239 8.08 -5.97 -13.75
C LEU A 239 8.23 -6.62 -15.12
N GLU A 240 7.47 -6.16 -16.13
CA GLU A 240 7.64 -6.65 -17.51
C GLU A 240 9.02 -6.30 -18.08
N TRP A 241 9.53 -5.09 -17.81
CA TRP A 241 10.89 -4.73 -18.16
C TRP A 241 11.91 -5.67 -17.51
N MET A 242 11.79 -5.98 -16.22
CA MET A 242 12.70 -6.91 -15.52
C MET A 242 12.74 -8.28 -16.21
N LYS A 243 11.60 -8.82 -16.62
CA LYS A 243 11.50 -10.12 -17.30
C LYS A 243 12.22 -10.16 -18.65
N CYS A 244 12.39 -8.99 -19.29
CA CYS A 244 13.06 -8.85 -20.58
C CYS A 244 14.57 -8.61 -20.44
N GLN A 245 15.10 -8.38 -19.24
CA GLN A 245 16.51 -8.08 -19.06
C GLN A 245 17.38 -9.34 -19.13
N PRO A 246 18.43 -9.38 -19.98
CA PRO A 246 19.31 -10.54 -20.07
C PRO A 246 20.16 -10.78 -18.80
N SER A 247 20.33 -9.75 -17.98
CA SER A 247 21.04 -9.82 -16.70
C SER A 247 20.18 -10.41 -15.56
N ILE A 248 18.86 -10.54 -15.75
CA ILE A 248 17.92 -11.00 -14.73
C ILE A 248 17.44 -12.42 -15.02
N ARG A 249 17.50 -13.28 -14.03
CA ARG A 249 16.83 -14.58 -14.08
C ARG A 249 15.32 -14.37 -13.97
N LYS A 250 14.63 -14.42 -15.11
CA LYS A 250 13.17 -14.18 -15.19
C LYS A 250 12.34 -15.16 -14.35
N ASP A 251 12.86 -16.34 -14.04
CA ASP A 251 12.28 -17.35 -13.18
C ASP A 251 12.60 -17.16 -11.69
N ARG A 252 13.34 -16.12 -11.32
CA ARG A 252 13.79 -15.78 -9.97
C ARG A 252 13.60 -14.28 -9.68
N ILE A 253 12.41 -13.77 -9.89
CA ILE A 253 12.02 -12.40 -9.54
C ILE A 253 11.15 -12.44 -8.29
N VAL A 254 11.61 -11.79 -7.23
CA VAL A 254 10.88 -11.60 -5.96
C VAL A 254 10.36 -10.18 -5.90
N LEU A 255 9.13 -10.00 -5.41
CA LEU A 255 8.61 -8.69 -5.03
C LEU A 255 8.79 -8.48 -3.54
N SER A 256 9.34 -7.33 -3.16
CA SER A 256 9.57 -6.94 -1.76
C SER A 256 8.85 -5.63 -1.47
N GLY A 257 7.84 -5.66 -0.61
CA GLY A 257 7.09 -4.49 -0.17
C GLY A 257 7.35 -4.19 1.29
N PHE A 258 7.51 -2.91 1.59
CA PHE A 258 7.53 -2.40 2.96
C PHE A 258 6.29 -1.57 3.23
N SER A 259 5.56 -1.85 4.32
CA SER A 259 4.38 -1.06 4.72
C SER A 259 3.40 -0.91 3.53
N LEU A 260 3.09 0.32 3.11
CA LEU A 260 2.26 0.60 1.94
C LEU A 260 2.68 -0.18 0.68
N GLY A 261 3.97 -0.49 0.53
CA GLY A 261 4.50 -1.25 -0.62
C GLY A 261 4.00 -2.69 -0.70
N THR A 262 3.44 -3.24 0.38
CA THR A 262 2.83 -4.58 0.38
C THR A 262 1.51 -4.62 -0.39
N GLU A 263 0.82 -3.50 -0.52
CA GLU A 263 -0.45 -3.43 -1.26
C GLU A 263 -0.24 -3.63 -2.78
N PRO A 264 0.60 -2.85 -3.50
CA PRO A 264 0.90 -3.12 -4.90
C PRO A 264 1.61 -4.47 -5.12
N LEU A 265 2.43 -4.94 -4.15
CA LEU A 265 3.01 -6.28 -4.19
C LEU A 265 1.93 -7.36 -4.29
N MET A 266 0.89 -7.31 -3.45
CA MET A 266 -0.21 -8.28 -3.47
C MET A 266 -0.96 -8.26 -4.81
N VAL A 267 -1.25 -7.07 -5.35
CA VAL A 267 -1.91 -6.92 -6.66
C VAL A 267 -1.08 -7.58 -7.76
N LEU A 268 0.21 -7.24 -7.83
CA LEU A 268 1.12 -7.82 -8.83
C LEU A 268 1.23 -9.34 -8.66
N GLY A 269 1.32 -9.82 -7.40
CA GLY A 269 1.40 -11.23 -7.10
C GLY A 269 0.18 -12.03 -7.57
N VAL A 270 -1.02 -11.46 -7.44
CA VAL A 270 -2.26 -12.10 -7.93
C VAL A 270 -2.33 -12.07 -9.46
N LEU A 271 -2.00 -10.92 -10.07
CA LEU A 271 -2.14 -10.71 -11.52
C LEU A 271 -1.05 -11.39 -12.34
N ASP A 272 0.12 -11.64 -11.74
CA ASP A 272 1.28 -12.20 -12.44
C ASP A 272 1.79 -13.48 -11.77
N LYS A 273 1.45 -14.61 -12.36
CA LYS A 273 1.83 -15.95 -11.87
C LYS A 273 3.32 -16.28 -12.09
N SER A 274 4.06 -15.48 -12.89
CA SER A 274 5.48 -15.69 -13.13
C SER A 274 6.38 -15.13 -12.03
N VAL A 275 5.85 -14.30 -11.12
CA VAL A 275 6.58 -13.83 -9.93
C VAL A 275 6.93 -15.01 -9.05
N TYR A 276 8.20 -15.12 -8.70
CA TYR A 276 8.73 -16.27 -8.00
C TYR A 276 8.37 -16.29 -6.50
N GLY A 277 8.45 -15.14 -5.80
CA GLY A 277 8.18 -15.09 -4.36
C GLY A 277 7.92 -13.67 -3.84
N PHE A 278 7.63 -13.57 -2.54
CA PHE A 278 7.12 -12.33 -1.95
C PHE A 278 7.70 -12.07 -0.58
N VAL A 279 8.13 -10.83 -0.36
CA VAL A 279 8.48 -10.27 0.96
C VAL A 279 7.38 -9.32 1.37
N TYR A 280 6.53 -9.74 2.29
CA TYR A 280 5.46 -8.95 2.89
C TYR A 280 5.94 -8.39 4.23
N ASN A 281 6.53 -7.20 4.22
CA ASN A 281 7.01 -6.53 5.43
C ASN A 281 6.03 -5.47 5.90
N ASP A 282 4.94 -5.91 6.46
CA ASP A 282 3.92 -5.13 7.19
C ASP A 282 3.14 -6.09 8.09
N PHE A 283 2.37 -5.56 9.04
CA PHE A 283 1.46 -6.40 9.79
C PHE A 283 0.26 -6.81 8.93
N LEU A 284 -0.10 -8.07 8.99
CA LEU A 284 -1.27 -8.57 8.28
C LEU A 284 -2.53 -8.25 9.08
N CYS A 285 -3.52 -7.65 8.43
CA CYS A 285 -4.80 -7.33 9.08
C CYS A 285 -6.00 -7.52 8.16
N ASN A 286 -7.16 -7.72 8.79
CA ASN A 286 -8.44 -7.57 8.13
C ASN A 286 -8.73 -6.08 7.94
N THR A 287 -8.67 -5.60 6.70
CA THR A 287 -8.80 -4.16 6.39
C THR A 287 -10.21 -3.63 6.60
N LEU A 288 -11.24 -4.48 6.51
CA LEU A 288 -12.62 -4.11 6.82
C LEU A 288 -12.79 -3.84 8.32
N GLU A 289 -12.30 -4.75 9.19
CA GLU A 289 -12.30 -4.53 10.63
C GLU A 289 -11.52 -3.27 11.00
N ARG A 290 -10.33 -3.07 10.40
CA ARG A 290 -9.52 -1.87 10.58
C ARG A 290 -10.30 -0.61 10.20
N ALA A 291 -10.96 -0.59 9.05
CA ALA A 291 -11.73 0.57 8.60
C ALA A 291 -12.89 0.91 9.55
N ILE A 292 -13.60 -0.09 10.05
CA ILE A 292 -14.69 0.09 11.04
C ILE A 292 -14.16 0.78 12.29
N VAL A 293 -13.04 0.32 12.85
CA VAL A 293 -12.42 0.93 14.04
C VAL A 293 -11.90 2.33 13.76
N MET A 294 -11.24 2.53 12.61
CA MET A 294 -10.65 3.82 12.26
C MET A 294 -11.68 4.91 11.98
N THR A 295 -12.94 4.57 11.75
CA THR A 295 -14.06 5.51 11.62
C THR A 295 -14.76 5.81 12.97
N ALA A 296 -14.33 5.23 14.09
CA ALA A 296 -14.83 5.56 15.40
C ALA A 296 -14.61 7.04 15.77
N LEU A 297 -15.43 7.56 16.68
CA LEU A 297 -15.34 8.95 17.13
C LEU A 297 -14.00 9.20 17.85
N ASP A 298 -13.40 10.36 17.58
CA ASP A 298 -12.26 10.87 18.35
C ASP A 298 -12.74 11.69 19.56
N ALA A 299 -11.79 12.19 20.36
CA ALA A 299 -12.06 13.01 21.54
C ALA A 299 -12.80 14.34 21.23
N ASN A 300 -12.85 14.75 19.96
CA ASN A 300 -13.54 15.96 19.52
C ASN A 300 -14.93 15.67 18.91
N GLY A 301 -15.40 14.44 19.00
CA GLY A 301 -16.68 14.01 18.40
C GLY A 301 -16.64 13.97 16.87
N ARG A 302 -15.48 13.81 16.26
CA ARG A 302 -15.30 13.67 14.82
C ARG A 302 -15.00 12.21 14.47
N ARG A 303 -15.29 11.84 13.23
CA ARG A 303 -14.86 10.56 12.64
C ARG A 303 -13.75 10.80 11.62
N PRO A 304 -12.52 11.11 12.06
CA PRO A 304 -11.41 11.23 11.15
C PRO A 304 -11.10 9.84 10.60
N PHE A 305 -10.88 9.76 9.30
CA PHE A 305 -10.31 8.56 8.70
C PHE A 305 -8.78 8.77 8.61
N PRO A 306 -7.98 8.19 9.50
CA PRO A 306 -6.55 8.48 9.59
C PRO A 306 -5.74 7.94 8.42
N ASN A 307 -6.29 6.95 7.70
CA ASN A 307 -5.69 6.49 6.47
C ASN A 307 -6.01 7.49 5.36
N SER A 308 -5.04 7.72 4.48
CA SER A 308 -5.25 8.52 3.28
C SER A 308 -6.35 7.92 2.42
N ILE A 309 -7.00 8.78 1.61
CA ILE A 309 -7.99 8.35 0.61
C ILE A 309 -7.43 7.32 -0.40
N ARG A 310 -6.11 7.18 -0.52
CA ARG A 310 -5.45 6.15 -1.34
C ARG A 310 -5.87 4.72 -1.02
N HIS A 311 -6.35 4.46 0.21
CA HIS A 311 -6.86 3.16 0.62
C HIS A 311 -8.29 2.89 0.17
N LEU A 312 -8.93 3.85 -0.52
CA LEU A 312 -10.27 3.65 -1.05
C LEU A 312 -10.20 2.93 -2.40
N ILE A 313 -10.58 1.68 -2.39
CA ILE A 313 -10.67 0.85 -3.59
C ILE A 313 -12.11 0.42 -3.72
N PRO A 314 -12.86 0.94 -4.71
CA PRO A 314 -14.27 0.62 -4.88
C PRO A 314 -14.49 -0.89 -4.93
N ARG A 315 -15.45 -1.39 -4.15
CA ARG A 315 -15.86 -2.79 -4.10
C ARG A 315 -14.83 -3.79 -3.54
N PHE A 316 -13.70 -3.33 -2.99
CA PHE A 316 -12.63 -4.21 -2.50
C PHE A 316 -13.17 -5.26 -1.50
N TRP A 317 -13.92 -4.82 -0.49
CA TRP A 317 -14.44 -5.71 0.55
C TRP A 317 -15.59 -6.61 0.12
N GLU A 318 -16.19 -6.38 -1.06
CA GLU A 318 -17.15 -7.33 -1.64
C GLU A 318 -16.50 -8.62 -2.10
N TYR A 319 -15.19 -8.61 -2.33
CA TYR A 319 -14.47 -9.75 -2.88
C TYR A 319 -13.58 -10.45 -1.86
N PHE A 320 -12.71 -9.72 -1.16
CA PHE A 320 -11.68 -10.31 -0.29
C PHE A 320 -11.15 -9.34 0.75
N ASN A 321 -10.29 -9.85 1.63
CA ASN A 321 -9.45 -9.09 2.55
C ASN A 321 -7.97 -9.43 2.32
N PHE A 322 -7.05 -8.75 3.00
CA PHE A 322 -5.60 -8.97 2.81
C PHE A 322 -5.17 -10.42 3.11
N PRO A 323 -5.65 -11.09 4.18
CA PRO A 323 -5.32 -12.50 4.40
C PRO A 323 -5.71 -13.41 3.23
N ASP A 324 -6.87 -13.17 2.60
CA ASP A 324 -7.33 -13.94 1.43
C ASP A 324 -6.37 -13.76 0.25
N ILE A 325 -5.95 -12.51 -0.01
CA ILE A 325 -5.05 -12.20 -1.11
C ILE A 325 -3.70 -12.89 -0.89
N VAL A 326 -3.12 -12.79 0.31
CA VAL A 326 -1.84 -13.45 0.63
C VAL A 326 -1.97 -14.98 0.53
N ALA A 327 -3.06 -15.57 1.03
CA ALA A 327 -3.34 -16.99 0.89
C ALA A 327 -3.39 -17.43 -0.59
N SER A 328 -3.91 -16.57 -1.49
CA SER A 328 -4.00 -16.87 -2.92
C SER A 328 -2.65 -16.90 -3.65
N LEU A 329 -1.57 -16.41 -3.01
CA LEU A 329 -0.22 -16.44 -3.57
C LEU A 329 0.42 -17.82 -3.56
N ALA A 330 -0.09 -18.76 -2.73
CA ALA A 330 0.41 -20.14 -2.70
C ALA A 330 0.39 -20.80 -4.09
N PRO A 331 1.35 -21.69 -4.42
CA PRO A 331 2.43 -22.22 -3.58
C PRO A 331 3.73 -21.40 -3.57
N ARG A 332 3.74 -20.20 -4.15
CA ARG A 332 4.96 -19.40 -4.32
C ARG A 332 5.52 -18.95 -2.96
N PRO A 333 6.84 -18.97 -2.75
CA PRO A 333 7.43 -18.61 -1.47
C PRO A 333 6.99 -17.23 -0.97
N VAL A 334 6.61 -17.14 0.29
CA VAL A 334 6.28 -15.88 0.95
C VAL A 334 6.90 -15.80 2.34
N ILE A 335 7.39 -14.63 2.69
CA ILE A 335 7.78 -14.29 4.06
C ILE A 335 6.96 -13.09 4.55
N LEU A 336 6.28 -13.25 5.70
CA LEU A 336 5.63 -12.19 6.45
C LEU A 336 6.43 -11.90 7.70
N THR A 337 6.75 -10.63 7.97
CA THR A 337 7.75 -10.28 8.97
C THR A 337 7.24 -9.47 10.16
N GLU A 338 6.01 -8.96 10.10
CA GLU A 338 5.49 -8.03 11.12
C GLU A 338 4.17 -8.45 11.75
N GLY A 339 3.89 -9.75 11.77
CA GLY A 339 2.79 -10.29 12.56
C GLY A 339 1.39 -10.02 12.03
N GLY A 340 0.44 -10.15 12.95
CA GLY A 340 -0.99 -10.14 12.73
C GLY A 340 -1.68 -11.04 13.74
N LEU A 341 -2.95 -11.34 13.54
CA LEU A 341 -3.70 -12.32 14.33
C LEU A 341 -3.38 -13.74 13.86
N ASP A 342 -3.30 -14.67 14.80
CA ASP A 342 -3.06 -16.09 14.49
C ASP A 342 -4.14 -16.66 13.55
N ARG A 343 -5.40 -16.26 13.68
CA ARG A 343 -6.48 -16.66 12.76
C ARG A 343 -6.18 -16.32 11.30
N ASP A 344 -5.56 -15.16 11.04
CA ASP A 344 -5.21 -14.71 9.68
C ASP A 344 -3.98 -15.48 9.15
N PHE A 345 -3.03 -15.78 10.03
CA PHE A 345 -1.89 -16.64 9.72
C PHE A 345 -2.31 -18.08 9.45
N ASP A 346 -3.29 -18.60 10.19
CA ASP A 346 -3.81 -19.96 10.00
C ASP A 346 -4.49 -20.12 8.64
N LEU A 347 -5.17 -19.08 8.12
CA LEU A 347 -5.69 -19.08 6.75
C LEU A 347 -4.56 -19.26 5.73
N ILE A 348 -3.47 -18.51 5.89
CA ILE A 348 -2.31 -18.61 4.98
C ILE A 348 -1.66 -19.99 5.09
N ARG A 349 -1.38 -20.49 6.30
CA ARG A 349 -0.82 -21.84 6.50
C ARG A 349 -1.68 -22.88 5.81
N ARG A 350 -2.99 -22.82 6.00
CA ARG A 350 -3.93 -23.77 5.38
C ARG A 350 -3.93 -23.70 3.86
N ALA A 351 -3.83 -22.52 3.26
CA ALA A 351 -3.72 -22.36 1.81
C ALA A 351 -2.43 -22.99 1.26
N TYR A 352 -1.31 -22.83 1.98
CA TYR A 352 -0.03 -23.45 1.59
C TYR A 352 -0.02 -24.95 1.80
N GLU A 353 -0.71 -25.49 2.81
CA GLU A 353 -0.96 -26.95 2.94
C GLU A 353 -1.76 -27.49 1.77
N LEU A 354 -2.88 -26.83 1.40
CA LEU A 354 -3.71 -27.23 0.24
C LEU A 354 -2.93 -27.18 -1.08
N SER A 355 -1.98 -26.29 -1.19
CA SER A 355 -1.09 -26.19 -2.37
C SER A 355 0.00 -27.27 -2.42
N GLY A 356 0.15 -28.08 -1.36
CA GLY A 356 1.20 -29.09 -1.21
C GLY A 356 2.58 -28.54 -0.83
N HIS A 357 2.69 -27.25 -0.48
CA HIS A 357 3.94 -26.56 -0.20
C HIS A 357 3.90 -25.75 1.10
N PRO A 358 3.60 -26.37 2.26
CA PRO A 358 3.53 -25.65 3.55
C PRO A 358 4.84 -24.97 3.94
N GLU A 359 5.98 -25.49 3.47
CA GLU A 359 7.32 -24.94 3.72
C GLU A 359 7.55 -23.57 3.06
N ASN A 360 6.75 -23.21 2.07
CA ASN A 360 6.88 -21.95 1.34
C ASN A 360 6.26 -20.75 2.05
N ALA A 361 5.59 -20.92 3.18
CA ALA A 361 5.06 -19.84 4.00
C ALA A 361 5.85 -19.65 5.29
N GLU A 362 6.70 -18.63 5.33
CA GLU A 362 7.40 -18.22 6.56
C GLU A 362 6.69 -17.04 7.20
N LEU A 363 6.12 -17.21 8.39
CA LEU A 363 5.25 -16.23 9.05
C LEU A 363 5.83 -15.88 10.43
N TYR A 364 6.22 -14.61 10.60
CA TYR A 364 6.84 -14.11 11.83
C TYR A 364 5.96 -13.04 12.48
N HIS A 365 5.86 -13.12 13.80
CA HIS A 365 5.30 -12.05 14.62
C HIS A 365 6.39 -11.05 15.01
N TYR A 366 5.97 -9.84 15.39
CA TYR A 366 6.88 -8.90 16.05
C TYR A 366 7.55 -9.55 17.28
N PRO A 367 8.77 -9.16 17.65
CA PRO A 367 9.43 -9.70 18.83
C PRO A 367 8.61 -9.62 20.12
N LYS A 368 7.83 -8.53 20.31
CA LYS A 368 6.89 -8.36 21.43
C LYS A 368 5.83 -9.48 21.51
N TYR A 369 5.44 -10.01 20.36
CA TYR A 369 4.39 -11.02 20.22
C TYR A 369 4.91 -12.38 19.72
N ALA A 370 6.23 -12.64 19.86
CA ALA A 370 6.83 -13.87 19.38
C ALA A 370 6.29 -15.11 20.09
N LEU A 371 6.04 -15.02 21.39
CA LEU A 371 5.51 -16.13 22.17
C LEU A 371 3.99 -16.16 22.13
N PRO A 372 3.36 -17.35 22.01
CA PRO A 372 1.88 -17.47 21.96
C PRO A 372 1.18 -16.77 23.14
N GLU A 373 1.72 -16.87 24.34
CA GLU A 373 1.16 -16.27 25.56
C GLU A 373 1.22 -14.74 25.57
N SER A 374 2.03 -14.13 24.71
CA SER A 374 2.11 -12.66 24.55
C SER A 374 1.11 -12.11 23.55
N ARG A 375 0.49 -12.98 22.75
CA ARG A 375 -0.44 -12.60 21.67
C ARG A 375 -1.89 -12.55 22.13
N ARG A 376 -2.67 -11.74 21.40
CA ARG A 376 -4.13 -11.80 21.46
C ARG A 376 -4.60 -12.87 20.47
N ASP A 377 -5.29 -13.89 20.98
CA ASP A 377 -5.98 -14.90 20.16
C ASP A 377 -7.48 -14.54 20.08
N ILE A 378 -7.84 -13.65 19.16
CA ILE A 378 -9.21 -13.23 18.92
C ILE A 378 -9.70 -13.75 17.56
N LYS A 379 -10.92 -14.29 17.53
CA LYS A 379 -11.54 -14.79 16.29
C LYS A 379 -12.26 -13.69 15.52
N SER A 380 -12.80 -12.71 16.23
CA SER A 380 -13.38 -11.48 15.67
C SER A 380 -13.03 -10.31 16.57
N LEU A 381 -12.89 -9.13 15.98
CA LEU A 381 -12.61 -7.91 16.74
C LEU A 381 -13.79 -7.60 17.66
N PRO A 382 -13.58 -7.40 18.98
CA PRO A 382 -14.66 -7.04 19.90
C PRO A 382 -15.34 -5.73 19.50
N GLU A 383 -16.63 -5.60 19.80
CA GLU A 383 -17.32 -4.33 19.65
C GLU A 383 -16.74 -3.27 20.59
N GLY A 384 -16.72 -2.03 20.16
CA GLY A 384 -16.25 -0.91 20.95
C GLY A 384 -14.74 -0.75 21.06
N VAL A 385 -13.95 -1.54 20.35
CA VAL A 385 -12.50 -1.33 20.26
C VAL A 385 -12.24 0.05 19.68
N ASN A 386 -11.48 0.85 20.41
CA ASN A 386 -11.10 2.17 19.95
C ASN A 386 -9.80 2.14 19.13
N ARG A 387 -9.49 3.27 18.50
CA ARG A 387 -8.33 3.40 17.59
C ARG A 387 -6.98 3.19 18.29
N THR A 388 -6.88 3.54 19.56
CA THR A 388 -5.64 3.41 20.34
C THR A 388 -5.37 1.95 20.70
N GLU A 389 -6.42 1.22 21.03
CA GLU A 389 -6.35 -0.20 21.43
C GLU A 389 -6.16 -1.13 20.21
N TYR A 390 -6.61 -0.70 19.02
CA TYR A 390 -6.67 -1.56 17.85
C TYR A 390 -5.34 -2.26 17.54
N PHE A 391 -4.23 -1.54 17.52
CA PHE A 391 -2.93 -2.11 17.16
C PHE A 391 -2.48 -3.19 18.16
N ASP A 392 -2.68 -2.97 19.46
CA ASP A 392 -2.39 -4.01 20.47
C ASP A 392 -3.33 -5.22 20.31
N MET A 393 -4.60 -4.98 20.00
CA MET A 393 -5.58 -6.04 19.76
C MET A 393 -5.25 -6.92 18.55
N VAL A 394 -4.60 -6.40 17.53
CA VAL A 394 -4.21 -7.14 16.33
C VAL A 394 -2.74 -7.56 16.33
N ASN A 395 -2.08 -7.56 17.49
CA ASN A 395 -0.68 -7.95 17.67
C ASN A 395 0.30 -7.12 16.82
N CYS A 396 0.04 -5.82 16.63
CA CYS A 396 0.91 -4.90 15.92
C CYS A 396 1.77 -4.10 16.90
N ASP A 397 3.09 -4.06 16.67
CA ASP A 397 4.06 -3.27 17.43
C ASP A 397 4.61 -2.13 16.56
N SER A 398 3.86 -1.02 16.48
CA SER A 398 4.21 0.12 15.64
C SER A 398 5.63 0.67 15.86
N PRO A 399 6.20 0.70 17.10
CA PRO A 399 7.61 1.08 17.29
C PRO A 399 8.62 0.18 16.60
N SER A 400 8.26 -1.09 16.34
CA SER A 400 9.10 -2.07 15.66
C SER A 400 8.80 -2.16 14.16
N HIS A 401 8.15 -1.15 13.57
CA HIS A 401 7.82 -1.11 12.14
C HIS A 401 9.03 -0.61 11.34
N TYR A 402 9.81 -1.54 10.80
CA TYR A 402 10.96 -1.28 9.93
C TYR A 402 11.21 -2.49 9.00
N PHE A 403 11.98 -2.31 7.94
CA PHE A 403 12.34 -3.41 7.04
C PHE A 403 13.25 -4.41 7.75
N LYS A 404 12.82 -5.68 7.85
CA LYS A 404 13.44 -6.75 8.65
C LYS A 404 14.56 -7.45 7.89
N ASP A 405 15.67 -6.74 7.61
CA ASP A 405 16.83 -7.30 6.91
C ASP A 405 17.31 -8.63 7.52
N GLU A 406 17.26 -8.73 8.85
CA GLU A 406 17.72 -9.89 9.61
C GLU A 406 16.93 -11.17 9.32
N LEU A 407 15.69 -11.04 8.87
CA LEU A 407 14.83 -12.17 8.45
C LEU A 407 14.85 -12.33 6.93
N ILE A 408 14.77 -11.22 6.21
CA ILE A 408 14.53 -11.18 4.77
C ILE A 408 15.78 -11.60 3.98
N LEU A 409 16.96 -11.07 4.31
CA LEU A 409 18.16 -11.39 3.55
C LEU A 409 18.53 -12.88 3.62
N PRO A 410 18.53 -13.56 4.79
CA PRO A 410 18.70 -15.00 4.85
C PRO A 410 17.60 -15.79 4.14
N TRP A 411 16.36 -15.29 4.14
CA TRP A 411 15.28 -15.93 3.38
C TRP A 411 15.52 -15.84 1.87
N LEU A 412 15.93 -14.68 1.34
CA LEU A 412 16.30 -14.52 -0.06
C LEU A 412 17.41 -15.49 -0.46
N ASP A 413 18.44 -15.68 0.38
CA ASP A 413 19.50 -16.65 0.12
C ASP A 413 18.95 -18.07 -0.03
N ARG A 414 18.01 -18.49 0.84
CA ARG A 414 17.41 -19.82 0.75
C ARG A 414 16.59 -20.00 -0.53
N VAL A 415 15.69 -19.05 -0.82
CA VAL A 415 14.77 -19.20 -1.96
C VAL A 415 15.44 -19.01 -3.32
N PHE A 416 16.57 -18.33 -3.39
CA PHE A 416 17.31 -18.15 -4.64
C PHE A 416 18.32 -19.25 -4.92
N ASN A 417 18.75 -20.01 -3.90
CA ASN A 417 19.72 -21.11 -4.03
C ASN A 417 19.03 -22.48 -4.18
N HIS A 418 17.73 -22.54 -4.09
CA HIS A 418 16.90 -23.69 -4.42
C HIS A 418 16.32 -23.56 -5.84
#